data_db41354504f719938702cb46b6a7ba0f
#
_entry.id   db41354504f719938702cb46b6a7ba0f
#
_cell.length_a   1.000
_cell.length_b   1.000
_cell.length_c   1.000
_cell.angle_alpha   90.00
_cell.angle_beta   90.00
_cell.angle_gamma   90.00
#
_symmetry.space_group_name_H-M   'P 1'
#
loop_
_entity.id
_entity.type
_entity.pdbx_description
1 polymer ?
#
loop_
_entity_poly.entity_id
_entity_poly.type
_entity_poly.pdbx_seq_one_letter_code
_entity_poly.pdbx_strand_id
1 'polypeptide(L)'
;MDDNIKLYSEIEKYEIININDGEKYSSIENNDIIIDDSGNMKSLILGDNKSGFSLFSKSDFFEVPWQFVKKIGARTVIIDVDNSIIKKNRL
;
A
#
# COMPACT_ATOMS: atom_id res chain seq x y z
N MET A 1 -10.53 -2.45 -23.12
CA MET A 1 -10.36 -3.15 -21.85
C MET A 1 -11.57 -2.89 -20.96
N ASP A 2 -11.97 -3.88 -20.21
CA ASP A 2 -13.08 -3.76 -19.27
C ASP A 2 -12.77 -2.71 -18.21
N ASP A 3 -13.77 -1.89 -17.86
CA ASP A 3 -13.58 -0.84 -16.85
C ASP A 3 -13.25 -1.39 -15.46
N ASN A 4 -13.53 -2.67 -15.23
CA ASN A 4 -13.29 -3.31 -13.95
C ASN A 4 -11.89 -3.93 -13.84
N ILE A 5 -11.10 -3.79 -14.87
CA ILE A 5 -9.79 -4.41 -14.93
C ILE A 5 -8.74 -3.31 -15.08
N LYS A 6 -7.67 -3.44 -14.30
CA LYS A 6 -6.55 -2.52 -14.37
C LYS A 6 -5.25 -3.29 -14.50
N LEU A 7 -4.32 -2.71 -15.22
CA LEU A 7 -3.00 -3.29 -15.34
C LEU A 7 -2.15 -2.87 -14.14
N TYR A 8 -1.28 -3.74 -13.70
CA TYR A 8 -0.39 -3.41 -12.59
C TYR A 8 0.45 -2.17 -12.92
N SER A 9 0.90 -2.06 -14.17
CA SER A 9 1.70 -0.89 -14.58
C SER A 9 0.96 0.43 -14.44
N GLU A 10 -0.37 0.38 -14.40
CA GLU A 10 -1.16 1.57 -14.10
C GLU A 10 -1.24 1.81 -12.60
N ILE A 11 -1.53 0.72 -11.86
CA ILE A 11 -1.77 0.81 -10.42
C ILE A 11 -0.52 1.24 -9.66
N GLU A 12 0.66 0.85 -10.13
CA GLU A 12 1.89 1.15 -9.40
C GLU A 12 2.12 2.64 -9.21
N LYS A 13 1.47 3.47 -10.02
CA LYS A 13 1.59 4.92 -9.95
C LYS A 13 0.46 5.55 -9.14
N TYR A 14 -0.51 4.77 -8.69
CA TYR A 14 -1.63 5.30 -7.94
C TYR A 14 -1.20 5.63 -6.52
N GLU A 15 -1.73 6.74 -6.02
CA GLU A 15 -1.45 7.17 -4.66
C GLU A 15 -2.27 6.37 -3.66
N ILE A 16 -1.63 5.97 -2.56
CA ILE A 16 -2.30 5.22 -1.50
C ILE A 16 -2.85 6.21 -0.48
N ILE A 17 -4.14 6.12 -0.20
CA ILE A 17 -4.81 7.00 0.74
C ILE A 17 -5.55 6.15 1.77
N ASN A 18 -5.31 6.45 3.04
CA ASN A 18 -6.05 5.81 4.12
C ASN A 18 -7.19 6.73 4.51
N ILE A 19 -8.43 6.32 4.21
CA ILE A 19 -9.59 7.14 4.50
C ILE A 19 -9.92 7.20 5.99
N ASN A 20 -9.35 6.28 6.77
CA ASN A 20 -9.58 6.28 8.21
C ASN A 20 -8.97 7.51 8.88
N ASP A 21 -7.78 7.89 8.48
CA ASP A 21 -7.08 9.03 9.08
C ASP A 21 -6.74 10.14 8.08
N GLY A 22 -7.05 9.93 6.80
CA GLY A 22 -6.78 10.93 5.77
C GLY A 22 -5.32 11.00 5.33
N GLU A 23 -4.46 10.11 5.78
CA GLU A 23 -3.05 10.14 5.43
C GLU A 23 -2.80 9.57 4.03
N LYS A 24 -1.77 10.11 3.39
CA LYS A 24 -1.31 9.65 2.09
C LYS A 24 0.04 8.99 2.24
N TYR A 25 0.24 7.91 1.49
CA TYR A 25 1.45 7.09 1.62
C TYR A 25 2.24 6.96 0.33
N SER A 26 2.15 7.96 -0.54
CA SER A 26 2.82 7.92 -1.83
C SER A 26 2.22 6.82 -2.72
N SER A 27 2.91 6.44 -3.78
CA SER A 27 2.38 5.48 -4.74
C SER A 27 2.84 4.06 -4.41
N ILE A 28 2.19 3.08 -5.03
CA ILE A 28 2.56 1.69 -4.83
C ILE A 28 4.01 1.43 -5.22
N GLU A 29 4.50 2.08 -6.28
CA GLU A 29 5.89 1.85 -6.73
C GLU A 29 6.92 2.32 -5.69
N ASN A 30 6.54 3.22 -4.79
CA ASN A 30 7.40 3.67 -3.70
C ASN A 30 7.21 2.87 -2.42
N ASN A 31 6.37 1.86 -2.47
CA ASN A 31 6.05 0.99 -1.36
C ASN A 31 6.25 -0.45 -1.81
N ASP A 32 5.53 -1.39 -1.23
CA ASP A 32 5.69 -2.77 -1.66
C ASP A 32 4.42 -3.57 -1.38
N ILE A 33 4.35 -4.75 -1.95
CA ILE A 33 3.23 -5.66 -1.74
C ILE A 33 3.80 -7.04 -1.46
N ILE A 34 3.27 -7.69 -0.44
CA ILE A 34 3.63 -9.08 -0.15
C ILE A 34 2.67 -9.98 -0.91
N ILE A 35 3.23 -10.85 -1.73
CA ILE A 35 2.46 -11.79 -2.54
C ILE A 35 2.94 -13.20 -2.17
N ASP A 36 2.01 -14.11 -1.90
CA ASP A 36 2.40 -15.47 -1.58
C ASP A 36 2.71 -16.27 -2.84
N ASP A 37 3.18 -17.49 -2.66
CA ASP A 37 3.59 -18.32 -3.77
C ASP A 37 2.42 -18.86 -4.60
N SER A 38 1.20 -18.69 -4.11
CA SER A 38 0.00 -19.04 -4.87
C SER A 38 -0.53 -17.86 -5.67
N GLY A 39 0.14 -16.70 -5.59
CA GLY A 39 -0.23 -15.53 -6.34
C GLY A 39 -1.22 -14.61 -5.65
N ASN A 40 -1.47 -14.83 -4.38
CA ASN A 40 -2.41 -13.98 -3.64
C ASN A 40 -1.68 -12.81 -3.00
N MET A 41 -2.29 -11.62 -3.08
CA MET A 41 -1.78 -10.45 -2.39
C MET A 41 -2.11 -10.58 -0.91
N LYS A 42 -1.09 -10.53 -0.08
CA LYS A 42 -1.24 -10.73 1.36
C LYS A 42 -1.28 -9.43 2.12
N SER A 43 -0.41 -8.51 1.78
CA SER A 43 -0.28 -7.27 2.54
C SER A 43 0.29 -6.17 1.68
N LEU A 44 -0.03 -4.95 2.06
CA LEU A 44 0.57 -3.75 1.50
C LEU A 44 1.62 -3.28 2.49
N ILE A 45 2.81 -2.99 2.01
CA ILE A 45 3.91 -2.53 2.86
C ILE A 45 4.10 -1.04 2.61
N LEU A 46 3.90 -0.25 3.66
CA LEU A 46 4.01 1.19 3.58
C LEU A 46 5.26 1.64 4.33
N GLY A 47 6.17 2.26 3.62
CA GLY A 47 7.34 2.82 4.24
C GLY A 47 7.05 4.18 4.87
N ASP A 48 7.95 4.63 5.71
CA ASP A 48 7.87 5.98 6.24
C ASP A 48 8.46 6.93 5.21
N ASN A 49 7.60 7.54 4.43
CA ASN A 49 8.01 8.38 3.32
C ASN A 49 8.22 9.84 3.70
N LYS A 50 8.07 10.17 4.97
CA LYS A 50 8.15 11.56 5.39
C LYS A 50 9.50 12.18 5.11
N SER A 51 10.55 11.38 5.18
CA SER A 51 11.91 11.86 4.92
C SER A 51 12.41 11.44 3.55
N GLY A 52 11.57 10.89 2.71
CA GLY A 52 11.98 10.40 1.40
C GLY A 52 12.88 9.19 1.46
N PHE A 53 12.86 8.49 2.55
CA PHE A 53 13.77 7.39 2.74
C PHE A 53 13.35 6.14 1.97
N SER A 54 14.29 5.23 1.80
CA SER A 54 14.11 3.95 1.13
C SER A 54 13.81 2.84 2.13
N LEU A 55 13.01 1.86 1.72
CA LEU A 55 12.76 0.68 2.53
C LEU A 55 14.05 -0.10 2.80
N PHE A 56 15.10 0.14 2.03
CA PHE A 56 16.38 -0.54 2.23
C PHE A 56 17.19 0.03 3.37
N SER A 57 16.77 1.10 3.99
CA SER A 57 17.54 1.78 5.00
C SER A 57 17.24 1.31 6.41
N LYS A 58 16.77 0.14 6.60
CA LYS A 58 16.50 -0.44 7.93
C LYS A 58 15.58 0.40 8.79
N SER A 59 14.71 1.16 8.18
CA SER A 59 13.71 1.92 8.92
C SER A 59 12.49 1.06 9.16
N ASP A 60 11.62 1.57 10.00
CA ASP A 60 10.35 0.91 10.23
C ASP A 60 9.49 0.95 8.99
N PHE A 61 8.64 -0.03 8.85
CA PHE A 61 7.61 0.01 7.83
C PHE A 61 6.31 -0.50 8.44
N PHE A 62 5.20 -0.19 7.77
CA PHE A 62 3.87 -0.58 8.24
C PHE A 62 3.33 -1.66 7.32
N GLU A 63 2.84 -2.72 7.92
CA GLU A 63 2.20 -3.78 7.15
C GLU A 63 0.69 -3.67 7.28
N VAL A 64 0.00 -3.54 6.15
CA VAL A 64 -1.45 -3.42 6.09
C VAL A 64 -1.99 -4.67 5.40
N PRO A 65 -2.70 -5.54 6.12
CA PRO A 65 -3.29 -6.73 5.48
C PRO A 65 -4.15 -6.33 4.29
N TRP A 66 -4.07 -7.10 3.22
CA TRP A 66 -4.72 -6.74 1.97
C TRP A 66 -6.24 -6.59 2.11
N GLN A 67 -6.84 -7.26 3.09
CA GLN A 67 -8.28 -7.15 3.31
C GLN A 67 -8.74 -5.72 3.61
N PHE A 68 -7.83 -4.84 3.99
CA PHE A 68 -8.17 -3.45 4.27
C PHE A 68 -8.05 -2.55 3.04
N VAL A 69 -7.66 -3.10 1.90
CA VAL A 69 -7.73 -2.38 0.63
C VAL A 69 -9.18 -2.39 0.19
N LYS A 70 -9.81 -1.23 0.21
CA LYS A 70 -11.25 -1.13 -0.06
C LYS A 70 -11.59 -0.93 -1.51
N LYS A 71 -10.74 -0.20 -2.22
CA LYS A 71 -11.04 0.11 -3.60
C LYS A 71 -9.77 0.57 -4.33
N ILE A 72 -9.69 0.22 -5.59
CA ILE A 72 -8.70 0.81 -6.47
C ILE A 72 -9.46 1.76 -7.38
N GLY A 73 -9.26 3.05 -7.14
CA GLY A 73 -9.97 4.09 -7.87
C GLY A 73 -9.32 4.43 -9.18
N ALA A 74 -9.68 5.58 -9.73
CA ALA A 74 -9.14 6.02 -11.01
C ALA A 74 -7.65 6.30 -10.93
N ARG A 75 -7.19 6.82 -9.81
CA ARG A 75 -5.77 7.16 -9.62
C ARG A 75 -5.33 6.94 -8.18
N THR A 76 -6.08 6.18 -7.41
CA THR A 76 -5.82 5.99 -5.99
C THR A 76 -6.03 4.55 -5.59
N VAL A 77 -5.31 4.14 -4.57
CA VAL A 77 -5.56 2.89 -3.87
C VAL A 77 -6.08 3.28 -2.50
N ILE A 78 -7.32 2.96 -2.24
CA ILE A 78 -7.99 3.40 -1.01
C ILE A 78 -7.98 2.28 0.01
N ILE A 79 -7.37 2.56 1.16
CA ILE A 79 -7.38 1.65 2.30
C ILE A 79 -8.19 2.28 3.41
N ASP A 80 -8.68 1.44 4.30
CA ASP A 80 -9.45 1.88 5.46
C ASP A 80 -8.99 1.06 6.65
N VAL A 81 -7.97 1.57 7.33
CA VAL A 81 -7.35 0.82 8.41
C VAL A 81 -7.08 1.74 9.59
N ASP A 82 -7.46 1.28 10.76
CA ASP A 82 -7.18 1.99 12.00
C ASP A 82 -5.72 1.77 12.38
N ASN A 83 -5.09 2.79 12.94
CA ASN A 83 -3.69 2.70 13.35
C ASN A 83 -3.42 1.56 14.33
N SER A 84 -4.42 1.16 15.10
CA SER A 84 -4.26 0.05 16.04
C SER A 84 -4.10 -1.29 15.34
N ILE A 85 -4.50 -1.37 14.07
CA ILE A 85 -4.43 -2.60 13.29
C ILE A 85 -3.15 -2.66 12.46
N ILE A 86 -2.62 -1.51 12.08
CA ILE A 86 -1.40 -1.45 11.30
C ILE A 86 -0.23 -1.98 12.13
N LYS A 87 0.41 -3.00 11.61
CA LYS A 87 1.59 -3.55 12.27
C LYS A 87 2.81 -2.77 11.83
N LYS A 88 3.55 -2.28 12.81
CA LYS A 88 4.82 -1.61 12.56
C LYS A 88 5.91 -2.65 12.65
N ASN A 89 6.61 -2.86 11.57
CA ASN A 89 7.69 -3.83 11.50
C ASN A 89 9.01 -3.11 11.26
N ARG A 90 10.10 -3.85 11.53
CA ARG A 90 11.44 -3.32 11.36
C ARG A 90 12.25 -4.29 10.51
N LEU A 91 12.92 -3.74 9.53
CA LEU A 91 13.75 -4.56 8.64
C LEU A 91 15.00 -5.07 9.33
#